data_fd83133478ccde1d8601ace94e9882c2
#
_entry.id   fd83133478ccde1d8601ace94e9882c2
#
_cell.length_a   1.000
_cell.length_b   1.000
_cell.length_c   1.000
_cell.angle_alpha   90.00
_cell.angle_beta   90.00
_cell.angle_gamma   90.00
#
_symmetry.space_group_name_H-M   'P 1'
#
loop_
_entity.id
_entity.type
_entity.pdbx_description
1 polymer ?
#
loop_
_entity_poly.entity_id
_entity_poly.type
_entity_poly.pdbx_seq_one_letter_code
_entity_poly.pdbx_strand_id
1 'polypeptide(L)'
;KLAKFDRIITGCATCGSALKDYGKWFASDDPFKKQAQEFSAKVSDFSEFLAKEGVKSQVTEPVIVTYHDPCHMKWHQGISSQPRELLRSIDGVKFVEMEGADDCCGLGGAFTLTHRDISLSIQDKKMQNIKNTGAQIVVTSCPGCLIQLKDGVRRNNLPVKVMHISELLNNNQVSSDKKSNKS
;
A
#
# COMPACT_ATOMS: atom_id res chain seq x y z
N LYS A 1 9.93 -19.68 -14.83
CA LYS A 1 10.76 -18.56 -15.35
C LYS A 1 11.30 -17.65 -14.23
N LEU A 2 10.52 -17.32 -13.20
CA LEU A 2 10.93 -16.43 -12.09
C LEU A 2 11.93 -17.07 -11.11
N ALA A 3 11.99 -18.40 -11.03
CA ALA A 3 12.86 -19.12 -10.11
C ALA A 3 14.36 -18.84 -10.30
N LYS A 4 14.78 -18.36 -11.49
CA LYS A 4 16.17 -18.00 -11.81
C LYS A 4 16.66 -16.69 -11.20
N PHE A 5 15.76 -15.85 -10.67
CA PHE A 5 16.12 -14.59 -10.03
C PHE A 5 16.41 -14.80 -8.55
N ASP A 6 17.31 -14.01 -8.00
CA ASP A 6 17.67 -14.06 -6.58
C ASP A 6 16.58 -13.47 -5.69
N ARG A 7 15.82 -12.49 -6.21
CA ARG A 7 14.73 -11.81 -5.51
C ARG A 7 13.54 -11.57 -6.44
N ILE A 8 12.36 -11.58 -5.86
CA ILE A 8 11.07 -11.29 -6.53
C ILE A 8 10.40 -10.20 -5.73
N ILE A 9 10.32 -8.99 -6.30
CA ILE A 9 9.75 -7.83 -5.63
C ILE A 9 8.32 -7.61 -6.11
N THR A 10 7.39 -7.40 -5.19
CA THR A 10 5.99 -7.12 -5.50
C THR A 10 5.53 -5.81 -4.87
N GLY A 11 4.87 -4.95 -5.66
CA GLY A 11 4.19 -3.74 -5.21
C GLY A 11 2.71 -3.95 -4.91
N CYS A 12 2.32 -5.17 -4.52
CA CYS A 12 0.93 -5.49 -4.21
C CYS A 12 0.86 -6.37 -2.96
N ALA A 13 0.33 -5.83 -1.87
CA ALA A 13 0.25 -6.52 -0.59
C ALA A 13 -0.46 -7.88 -0.67
N THR A 14 -1.59 -7.96 -1.41
CA THR A 14 -2.35 -9.20 -1.59
C THR A 14 -1.57 -10.22 -2.42
N CYS A 15 -0.95 -9.78 -3.54
CA CYS A 15 -0.13 -10.67 -4.37
C CYS A 15 1.10 -11.16 -3.59
N GLY A 16 1.77 -10.27 -2.87
CA GLY A 16 2.94 -10.62 -2.04
C GLY A 16 2.60 -11.65 -0.97
N SER A 17 1.48 -11.47 -0.28
CA SER A 17 0.96 -12.45 0.68
C SER A 17 0.76 -13.83 0.04
N ALA A 18 0.06 -13.89 -1.08
CA ALA A 18 -0.19 -15.13 -1.81
C ALA A 18 1.11 -15.81 -2.29
N LEU A 19 2.04 -15.03 -2.87
CA LEU A 19 3.31 -15.57 -3.37
C LEU A 19 4.21 -16.10 -2.25
N LYS A 20 4.22 -15.45 -1.08
CA LYS A 20 4.94 -15.92 0.11
C LYS A 20 4.35 -17.23 0.66
N ASP A 21 3.09 -17.51 0.38
CA ASP A 21 2.38 -18.69 0.86
C ASP A 21 2.36 -19.88 -0.12
N TYR A 22 2.93 -19.75 -1.32
CA TYR A 22 2.92 -20.84 -2.32
C TYR A 22 3.42 -22.17 -1.75
N GLY A 23 4.49 -22.14 -0.95
CA GLY A 23 4.98 -23.34 -0.29
C GLY A 23 3.99 -24.04 0.64
N LYS A 24 2.96 -23.33 1.13
CA LYS A 24 1.93 -23.89 2.01
C LYS A 24 0.80 -24.60 1.24
N TRP A 25 0.63 -24.33 -0.06
CA TRP A 25 -0.46 -24.85 -0.87
C TRP A 25 -0.22 -26.26 -1.39
N PHE A 26 1.01 -26.76 -1.27
CA PHE A 26 1.38 -28.10 -1.69
C PHE A 26 1.42 -29.06 -0.50
N ALA A 27 0.94 -30.29 -0.69
CA ALA A 27 1.06 -31.37 0.29
C ALA A 27 2.54 -31.67 0.59
N SER A 28 2.81 -32.32 1.72
CA SER A 28 4.20 -32.59 2.16
C SER A 28 4.96 -33.51 1.21
N ASP A 29 4.27 -34.39 0.52
CA ASP A 29 4.78 -35.35 -0.46
C ASP A 29 4.71 -34.87 -1.91
N ASP A 30 4.20 -33.65 -2.16
CA ASP A 30 4.11 -33.10 -3.51
C ASP A 30 5.51 -32.76 -4.05
N PRO A 31 5.86 -33.23 -5.27
CA PRO A 31 7.18 -33.00 -5.87
C PRO A 31 7.52 -31.53 -6.09
N PHE A 32 6.52 -30.64 -6.19
CA PHE A 32 6.74 -29.20 -6.35
C PHE A 32 6.85 -28.45 -5.02
N LYS A 33 6.60 -29.08 -3.87
CA LYS A 33 6.63 -28.46 -2.54
C LYS A 33 7.91 -27.68 -2.29
N LYS A 34 9.06 -28.32 -2.49
CA LYS A 34 10.37 -27.72 -2.27
C LYS A 34 10.59 -26.51 -3.18
N GLN A 35 10.27 -26.64 -4.47
CA GLN A 35 10.43 -25.55 -5.44
C GLN A 35 9.52 -24.36 -5.09
N ALA A 36 8.29 -24.61 -4.64
CA ALA A 36 7.37 -23.58 -4.20
C ALA A 36 7.88 -22.85 -2.94
N GLN A 37 8.45 -23.57 -1.98
CA GLN A 37 9.08 -22.98 -0.79
C GLN A 37 10.28 -22.10 -1.14
N GLU A 38 11.18 -22.59 -2.01
CA GLU A 38 12.34 -21.83 -2.50
C GLU A 38 11.91 -20.56 -3.26
N PHE A 39 10.83 -20.66 -4.03
CA PHE A 39 10.23 -19.49 -4.70
C PHE A 39 9.70 -18.49 -3.68
N SER A 40 8.87 -18.93 -2.72
CA SER A 40 8.28 -18.09 -1.69
C SER A 40 9.31 -17.34 -0.86
N ALA A 41 10.44 -17.99 -0.55
CA ALA A 41 11.54 -17.40 0.22
C ALA A 41 12.24 -16.22 -0.50
N LYS A 42 12.10 -16.12 -1.81
CA LYS A 42 12.66 -15.02 -2.62
C LYS A 42 11.73 -13.80 -2.72
N VAL A 43 10.47 -13.92 -2.29
CA VAL A 43 9.45 -12.87 -2.43
C VAL A 43 9.61 -11.84 -1.32
N SER A 44 9.70 -10.57 -1.69
CA SER A 44 9.71 -9.43 -0.77
C SER A 44 8.69 -8.38 -1.23
N ASP A 45 8.11 -7.67 -0.27
CA ASP A 45 7.34 -6.46 -0.58
C ASP A 45 8.27 -5.34 -1.02
N PHE A 46 7.77 -4.46 -1.87
CA PHE A 46 8.53 -3.33 -2.41
C PHE A 46 9.04 -2.39 -1.32
N SER A 47 8.22 -2.06 -0.33
CA SER A 47 8.62 -1.18 0.77
C SER A 47 9.57 -1.85 1.75
N GLU A 48 9.37 -3.16 2.02
CA GLU A 48 10.29 -3.97 2.81
C GLU A 48 11.69 -4.04 2.16
N PHE A 49 11.72 -4.25 0.85
CA PHE A 49 12.96 -4.29 0.09
C PHE A 49 13.70 -2.95 0.13
N LEU A 50 13.01 -1.84 -0.18
CA LEU A 50 13.64 -0.52 -0.24
C LEU A 50 14.07 -0.01 1.13
N ALA A 51 13.32 -0.27 2.20
CA ALA A 51 13.72 0.07 3.56
C ALA A 51 15.03 -0.66 3.94
N LYS A 52 15.15 -1.94 3.57
CA LYS A 52 16.36 -2.73 3.80
C LYS A 52 17.58 -2.23 2.99
N GLU A 53 17.35 -1.78 1.76
CA GLU A 53 18.44 -1.24 0.89
C GLU A 53 18.82 0.21 1.27
N GLY A 54 18.10 0.84 2.23
CA GLY A 54 18.40 2.19 2.68
C GLY A 54 18.25 3.26 1.59
N VAL A 55 17.27 3.08 0.70
CA VAL A 55 17.03 3.99 -0.42
C VAL A 55 16.63 5.36 0.10
N LYS A 56 17.36 6.39 -0.37
CA LYS A 56 17.04 7.80 -0.11
C LYS A 56 16.25 8.36 -1.28
N SER A 57 15.29 9.20 -0.97
CA SER A 57 14.47 9.92 -1.95
C SER A 57 14.13 11.31 -1.41
N GLN A 58 13.62 12.19 -2.29
CA GLN A 58 13.15 13.51 -1.91
C GLN A 58 11.90 13.85 -2.70
N VAL A 59 11.06 14.70 -2.16
CA VAL A 59 9.95 15.32 -2.91
C VAL A 59 10.35 16.72 -3.35
N THR A 60 9.75 17.22 -4.45
CA THR A 60 10.04 18.55 -5.00
C THR A 60 9.57 19.68 -4.09
N GLU A 61 8.49 19.49 -3.38
CA GLU A 61 7.91 20.44 -2.43
C GLU A 61 7.56 19.73 -1.12
N PRO A 62 7.70 20.36 0.05
CA PRO A 62 7.31 19.80 1.33
C PRO A 62 5.83 19.38 1.33
N VAL A 63 5.56 18.18 1.81
CA VAL A 63 4.22 17.60 1.81
C VAL A 63 3.91 16.80 3.07
N ILE A 64 2.67 16.90 3.56
CA ILE A 64 2.18 16.10 4.69
C ILE A 64 1.60 14.80 4.14
N VAL A 65 2.14 13.68 4.61
CA VAL A 65 1.79 12.33 4.15
C VAL A 65 1.30 11.48 5.30
N THR A 66 0.26 10.69 5.07
CA THR A 66 -0.17 9.62 5.97
C THR A 66 -0.15 8.27 5.26
N TYR A 67 -0.26 7.17 6.01
CA TYR A 67 -0.20 5.83 5.46
C TYR A 67 -1.40 4.98 5.87
N HIS A 68 -1.94 4.21 4.91
CA HIS A 68 -2.91 3.15 5.16
C HIS A 68 -2.23 1.80 5.05
N ASP A 69 -2.27 1.01 6.12
CA ASP A 69 -1.76 -0.37 6.15
C ASP A 69 -2.71 -1.32 5.39
N PRO A 70 -2.28 -1.93 4.29
CA PRO A 70 -3.05 -3.02 3.69
C PRO A 70 -3.11 -4.22 4.64
N CYS A 71 -4.29 -4.78 4.85
CA CYS A 71 -4.49 -5.90 5.78
C CYS A 71 -3.60 -7.12 5.45
N HIS A 72 -3.44 -7.47 4.18
CA HIS A 72 -2.56 -8.56 3.73
C HIS A 72 -1.06 -8.25 3.95
N MET A 73 -0.69 -6.99 4.10
CA MET A 73 0.68 -6.60 4.40
C MET A 73 0.97 -6.69 5.89
N LYS A 74 0.14 -6.04 6.70
CA LYS A 74 0.32 -6.00 8.15
C LYS A 74 0.06 -7.35 8.81
N TRP A 75 -1.11 -7.94 8.57
CA TRP A 75 -1.55 -9.12 9.31
C TRP A 75 -1.02 -10.45 8.75
N HIS A 76 -0.80 -10.55 7.44
CA HIS A 76 -0.31 -11.79 6.81
C HIS A 76 1.22 -11.79 6.62
N GLN A 77 1.83 -10.63 6.35
CA GLN A 77 3.26 -10.56 6.07
C GLN A 77 4.09 -9.96 7.23
N GLY A 78 3.44 -9.39 8.26
CA GLY A 78 4.12 -8.74 9.38
C GLY A 78 4.84 -7.43 9.01
N ILE A 79 4.47 -6.80 7.87
CA ILE A 79 5.10 -5.59 7.35
C ILE A 79 4.25 -4.38 7.73
N SER A 80 4.76 -3.52 8.61
CA SER A 80 4.08 -2.31 9.09
C SER A 80 5.06 -1.16 9.39
N SER A 81 6.23 -1.43 9.99
CA SER A 81 7.23 -0.40 10.29
C SER A 81 7.97 0.06 9.02
N GLN A 82 8.27 -0.87 8.11
CA GLN A 82 9.11 -0.62 6.93
C GLN A 82 8.57 0.49 6.00
N PRO A 83 7.27 0.50 5.62
CA PRO A 83 6.73 1.62 4.84
C PRO A 83 6.78 2.96 5.59
N ARG A 84 6.64 2.96 6.91
CA ARG A 84 6.74 4.16 7.73
C ARG A 84 8.18 4.68 7.81
N GLU A 85 9.15 3.78 7.97
CA GLU A 85 10.58 4.10 7.95
C GLU A 85 10.95 4.71 6.60
N LEU A 86 10.50 4.08 5.51
CA LEU A 86 10.73 4.58 4.15
C LEU A 86 10.11 5.97 3.95
N LEU A 87 8.85 6.18 4.37
CA LEU A 87 8.18 7.49 4.23
C LEU A 87 8.87 8.60 5.04
N ARG A 88 9.38 8.28 6.24
CA ARG A 88 10.13 9.23 7.08
C ARG A 88 11.52 9.54 6.54
N SER A 89 12.09 8.65 5.72
CA SER A 89 13.40 8.85 5.10
C SER A 89 13.37 9.70 3.84
N ILE A 90 12.19 10.08 3.34
CA ILE A 90 12.04 10.91 2.16
C ILE A 90 12.17 12.38 2.56
N ASP A 91 13.17 13.08 2.03
CA ASP A 91 13.36 14.50 2.28
C ASP A 91 12.17 15.32 1.78
N GLY A 92 11.69 16.24 2.63
CA GLY A 92 10.49 17.05 2.39
C GLY A 92 9.16 16.38 2.74
N VAL A 93 9.15 15.11 3.15
CA VAL A 93 7.93 14.43 3.66
C VAL A 93 7.78 14.65 5.16
N LYS A 94 6.67 15.25 5.58
CA LYS A 94 6.21 15.25 6.97
C LYS A 94 5.22 14.10 7.14
N PHE A 95 5.68 12.99 7.73
CA PHE A 95 4.81 11.85 8.01
C PHE A 95 3.95 12.09 9.25
N VAL A 96 2.64 11.86 9.12
CA VAL A 96 1.65 11.91 10.22
C VAL A 96 0.95 10.57 10.29
N GLU A 97 0.99 9.92 11.45
CA GLU A 97 0.31 8.65 11.67
C GLU A 97 -1.21 8.86 11.67
N MET A 98 -1.93 7.95 11.03
CA MET A 98 -3.40 7.96 10.99
C MET A 98 -3.96 7.06 12.10
N GLU A 99 -4.92 7.55 12.85
CA GLU A 99 -5.70 6.71 13.76
C GLU A 99 -6.41 5.60 12.96
N GLY A 100 -6.30 4.35 13.42
CA GLY A 100 -6.82 3.19 12.69
C GLY A 100 -6.19 3.04 11.29
N ALA A 101 -4.89 3.31 11.14
CA ALA A 101 -4.17 3.11 9.88
C ALA A 101 -4.36 1.70 9.33
N ASP A 102 -4.47 0.71 10.21
CA ASP A 102 -4.64 -0.72 9.94
C ASP A 102 -6.11 -1.19 9.89
N ASP A 103 -7.07 -0.32 10.17
CA ASP A 103 -8.48 -0.61 9.89
C ASP A 103 -8.67 -0.84 8.38
N CYS A 104 -9.57 -1.76 8.01
CA CYS A 104 -9.85 -2.07 6.61
C CYS A 104 -10.26 -0.81 5.82
N CYS A 105 -9.89 -0.76 4.53
CA CYS A 105 -10.36 0.28 3.62
C CYS A 105 -11.80 0.07 3.11
N GLY A 106 -12.38 -1.11 3.37
CA GLY A 106 -13.73 -1.49 2.94
C GLY A 106 -13.77 -2.31 1.65
N LEU A 107 -12.66 -2.52 0.92
CA LEU A 107 -12.71 -3.25 -0.36
C LEU A 107 -13.07 -4.73 -0.17
N GLY A 108 -12.26 -5.48 0.59
CA GLY A 108 -12.50 -6.91 0.88
C GLY A 108 -12.70 -7.81 -0.36
N GLY A 109 -12.10 -7.48 -1.51
CA GLY A 109 -12.31 -8.23 -2.75
C GLY A 109 -13.78 -8.20 -3.21
N ALA A 110 -14.42 -9.36 -3.33
CA ALA A 110 -15.83 -9.48 -3.70
C ALA A 110 -16.80 -8.87 -2.66
N PHE A 111 -16.35 -8.67 -1.41
CA PHE A 111 -17.17 -8.12 -0.34
C PHE A 111 -17.80 -6.77 -0.70
N THR A 112 -17.03 -5.89 -1.35
CA THR A 112 -17.55 -4.57 -1.77
C THR A 112 -18.70 -4.67 -2.79
N LEU A 113 -18.83 -5.78 -3.52
CA LEU A 113 -19.92 -6.02 -4.46
C LEU A 113 -21.13 -6.65 -3.79
N THR A 114 -20.92 -7.57 -2.85
CA THR A 114 -21.97 -8.33 -2.18
C THR A 114 -22.53 -7.65 -0.93
N HIS A 115 -21.73 -6.79 -0.28
CA HIS A 115 -22.07 -6.09 0.97
C HIS A 115 -21.73 -4.60 0.87
N ARG A 116 -22.28 -3.96 -0.17
CA ARG A 116 -21.92 -2.59 -0.55
C ARG A 116 -22.11 -1.59 0.59
N ASP A 117 -23.23 -1.64 1.29
CA ASP A 117 -23.56 -0.68 2.36
C ASP A 117 -22.55 -0.77 3.52
N ILE A 118 -22.17 -1.98 3.91
CA ILE A 118 -21.16 -2.20 4.96
C ILE A 118 -19.79 -1.73 4.47
N SER A 119 -19.42 -2.07 3.22
CA SER A 119 -18.18 -1.63 2.58
C SER A 119 -18.05 -0.11 2.59
N LEU A 120 -19.12 0.61 2.23
CA LEU A 120 -19.15 2.06 2.22
C LEU A 120 -19.06 2.67 3.63
N SER A 121 -19.73 2.09 4.62
CA SER A 121 -19.63 2.53 6.02
C SER A 121 -18.19 2.40 6.56
N ILE A 122 -17.50 1.30 6.25
CA ILE A 122 -16.09 1.10 6.59
C ILE A 122 -15.22 2.15 5.87
N GLN A 123 -15.46 2.38 4.58
CA GLN A 123 -14.74 3.38 3.79
C GLN A 123 -14.93 4.78 4.37
N ASP A 124 -16.14 5.18 4.73
CA ASP A 124 -16.45 6.51 5.25
C ASP A 124 -15.74 6.76 6.60
N LYS A 125 -15.69 5.76 7.50
CA LYS A 125 -14.87 5.83 8.72
C LYS A 125 -13.40 6.07 8.37
N LYS A 126 -12.86 5.35 7.40
CA LYS A 126 -11.47 5.53 6.94
C LYS A 126 -11.25 6.93 6.38
N MET A 127 -12.21 7.49 5.62
CA MET A 127 -12.12 8.87 5.10
C MET A 127 -12.09 9.90 6.22
N GLN A 128 -12.85 9.69 7.29
CA GLN A 128 -12.80 10.57 8.47
C GLN A 128 -11.42 10.52 9.15
N ASN A 129 -10.84 9.33 9.30
CA ASN A 129 -9.50 9.17 9.88
C ASN A 129 -8.43 9.86 9.02
N ILE A 130 -8.52 9.73 7.68
CA ILE A 130 -7.62 10.46 6.75
C ILE A 130 -7.77 11.97 6.92
N LYS A 131 -8.99 12.47 6.94
CA LYS A 131 -9.29 13.91 7.13
C LYS A 131 -8.67 14.46 8.41
N ASN A 132 -8.77 13.72 9.51
CA ASN A 132 -8.26 14.11 10.82
C ASN A 132 -6.73 14.25 10.86
N THR A 133 -6.00 13.60 9.94
CA THR A 133 -4.53 13.74 9.87
C THR A 133 -4.08 15.09 9.32
N GLY A 134 -4.92 15.79 8.58
CA GLY A 134 -4.52 16.97 7.82
C GLY A 134 -3.55 16.68 6.68
N ALA A 135 -3.37 15.41 6.30
CA ALA A 135 -2.44 15.02 5.24
C ALA A 135 -2.95 15.46 3.86
N GLN A 136 -2.02 15.84 3.00
CA GLN A 136 -2.26 16.16 1.59
C GLN A 136 -2.23 14.90 0.72
N ILE A 137 -1.50 13.88 1.17
CA ILE A 137 -1.38 12.60 0.47
C ILE A 137 -1.62 11.46 1.46
N VAL A 138 -2.48 10.50 1.08
CA VAL A 138 -2.54 9.18 1.72
C VAL A 138 -1.85 8.16 0.83
N VAL A 139 -0.92 7.43 1.41
CA VAL A 139 -0.10 6.41 0.72
C VAL A 139 -0.53 5.03 1.14
N THR A 140 -0.49 4.08 0.22
CA THR A 140 -0.71 2.65 0.48
C THR A 140 0.18 1.79 -0.42
N SER A 141 0.38 0.52 -0.05
CA SER A 141 1.19 -0.45 -0.80
C SER A 141 0.33 -1.57 -1.43
N CYS A 142 -0.96 -1.29 -1.69
CA CYS A 142 -1.87 -2.27 -2.29
C CYS A 142 -2.75 -1.60 -3.35
N PRO A 143 -2.73 -2.07 -4.62
CA PRO A 143 -3.59 -1.54 -5.69
C PRO A 143 -5.08 -1.63 -5.36
N GLY A 144 -5.53 -2.67 -4.69
CA GLY A 144 -6.93 -2.78 -4.25
C GLY A 144 -7.30 -1.68 -3.26
N CYS A 145 -6.49 -1.46 -2.21
CA CYS A 145 -6.70 -0.36 -1.27
C CYS A 145 -6.60 1.00 -1.98
N LEU A 146 -5.68 1.16 -2.93
CA LEU A 146 -5.52 2.38 -3.73
C LEU A 146 -6.82 2.76 -4.44
N ILE A 147 -7.48 1.80 -5.10
CA ILE A 147 -8.75 2.01 -5.81
C ILE A 147 -9.84 2.42 -4.81
N GLN A 148 -9.97 1.69 -3.71
CA GLN A 148 -10.99 1.94 -2.69
C GLN A 148 -10.80 3.31 -2.01
N LEU A 149 -9.57 3.68 -1.69
CA LEU A 149 -9.26 4.98 -1.09
C LEU A 149 -9.51 6.12 -2.09
N LYS A 150 -9.16 5.96 -3.38
CA LYS A 150 -9.46 6.95 -4.43
C LYS A 150 -10.96 7.17 -4.59
N ASP A 151 -11.76 6.11 -4.56
CA ASP A 151 -13.23 6.23 -4.59
C ASP A 151 -13.75 6.96 -3.34
N GLY A 152 -13.28 6.59 -2.15
CA GLY A 152 -13.67 7.24 -0.89
C GLY A 152 -13.34 8.74 -0.86
N VAL A 153 -12.14 9.12 -1.27
CA VAL A 153 -11.70 10.52 -1.37
C VAL A 153 -12.62 11.31 -2.32
N ARG A 154 -12.92 10.74 -3.51
CA ARG A 154 -13.81 11.34 -4.50
C ARG A 154 -15.24 11.52 -3.95
N ARG A 155 -15.81 10.48 -3.34
CA ARG A 155 -17.18 10.50 -2.80
C ARG A 155 -17.35 11.48 -1.65
N ASN A 156 -16.31 11.63 -0.81
CA ASN A 156 -16.33 12.53 0.34
C ASN A 156 -15.78 13.93 0.03
N ASN A 157 -15.44 14.22 -1.23
CA ASN A 157 -14.86 15.50 -1.67
C ASN A 157 -13.66 15.95 -0.82
N LEU A 158 -12.79 15.00 -0.43
CA LEU A 158 -11.61 15.31 0.37
C LEU A 158 -10.50 15.88 -0.52
N PRO A 159 -9.82 16.97 -0.10
CA PRO A 159 -8.70 17.56 -0.85
C PRO A 159 -7.40 16.76 -0.61
N VAL A 160 -7.45 15.45 -0.76
CA VAL A 160 -6.34 14.53 -0.46
C VAL A 160 -6.03 13.70 -1.72
N LYS A 161 -4.75 13.61 -2.07
CA LYS A 161 -4.28 12.72 -3.14
C LYS A 161 -4.05 11.32 -2.59
N VAL A 162 -4.43 10.29 -3.34
CA VAL A 162 -4.16 8.88 -2.99
C VAL A 162 -3.09 8.34 -3.92
N MET A 163 -2.00 7.83 -3.36
CA MET A 163 -0.85 7.35 -4.11
C MET A 163 -0.41 5.96 -3.66
N HIS A 164 0.10 5.18 -4.60
CA HIS A 164 0.90 4.01 -4.25
C HIS A 164 2.27 4.46 -3.75
N ILE A 165 2.89 3.72 -2.82
CA ILE A 165 4.19 4.11 -2.25
C ILE A 165 5.28 4.28 -3.33
N SER A 166 5.23 3.49 -4.41
CA SER A 166 6.15 3.63 -5.55
C SER A 166 5.94 4.92 -6.36
N GLU A 167 4.71 5.45 -6.38
CA GLU A 167 4.41 6.72 -7.06
C GLU A 167 5.02 7.89 -6.28
N LEU A 168 4.97 7.86 -4.95
CA LEU A 168 5.58 8.89 -4.11
C LEU A 168 7.10 8.91 -4.24
N LEU A 169 7.73 7.74 -4.36
CA LEU A 169 9.18 7.61 -4.53
C LEU A 169 9.68 8.03 -5.91
N ASN A 170 8.80 8.07 -6.93
CA ASN A 170 9.12 8.56 -8.26
C ASN A 170 8.96 10.08 -8.30
N ASN A 171 10.04 10.83 -8.05
CA ASN A 171 10.13 12.29 -7.84
C ASN A 171 9.45 13.19 -8.88
N ASN A 172 8.97 12.65 -9.99
CA ASN A 172 8.41 13.42 -11.10
C ASN A 172 6.89 13.66 -11.00
N GLN A 173 6.20 13.23 -9.93
CA GLN A 173 4.73 13.28 -9.88
C GLN A 173 4.12 14.12 -8.75
N VAL A 174 4.90 14.84 -7.96
CA VAL A 174 4.36 15.74 -6.92
C VAL A 174 4.29 17.19 -7.40
N SER A 175 4.29 17.44 -8.71
CA SER A 175 3.91 18.74 -9.23
C SER A 175 2.39 18.92 -9.10
N SER A 176 2.00 19.95 -8.36
CA SER A 176 0.62 20.37 -8.14
C SER A 176 -0.19 20.43 -9.44
N ASP A 177 -1.24 19.62 -9.56
CA ASP A 177 -2.36 19.87 -10.49
C ASP A 177 -3.14 21.12 -10.07
N LYS A 178 -2.44 22.27 -10.06
CA LYS A 178 -3.05 23.60 -9.99
C LYS A 178 -3.30 24.17 -11.38
N LYS A 179 -3.82 23.37 -12.33
CA LYS A 179 -4.34 23.91 -13.60
C LYS A 179 -5.31 22.94 -14.25
N SER A 180 -6.58 22.94 -13.86
CA SER A 180 -7.71 22.79 -14.79
C SER A 180 -9.04 23.02 -14.09
N ASN A 181 -9.30 24.29 -13.74
CA ASN A 181 -10.66 24.79 -13.59
C ASN A 181 -10.66 26.26 -14.01
N LYS A 182 -10.52 26.48 -15.32
CA LYS A 182 -10.93 27.70 -16.02
C LYS A 182 -11.34 27.30 -17.43
N SER A 183 -12.58 27.00 -17.59
CA SER A 183 -13.39 27.29 -18.75
C SER A 183 -14.83 26.88 -18.46
#